data_dfc3ef519a13da07530f5cd9353b4943
#
_entry.id   dfc3ef519a13da07530f5cd9353b4943
#
_cell.length_a   1.000
_cell.length_b   1.000
_cell.length_c   1.000
_cell.angle_alpha   90.00
_cell.angle_beta   90.00
_cell.angle_gamma   90.00
#
_symmetry.space_group_name_H-M   'P 1'
#
loop_
_entity.id
_entity.type
_entity.pdbx_description
1 polymer ?
#
loop_
_entity_poly.entity_id
_entity_poly.type
_entity_poly.pdbx_seq_one_letter_code
_entity_poly.pdbx_strand_id
1 'polypeptide(L)'
;MPPLTGRMSRRRFLAVSGGAATAAALAACSGPETAASGTGSSSAAAKALTKIGLDYPFSQLPSYAPLVKLTTAAAKQRNVELITTNDAAVFDTQVSSLTAWIGQRIPAIVSFPMVFEATEKIAKQALDAGLIWVTYGGSLQNQSADIQFSFLASGALLGDAAAQWATESLGGKGKIAFLTDATIQLGRDRTKGMIDAFTKAAPGVEVVAQEQAIDPDTGLSKVKAILAKHPDLNLVLGVTDAAAYGGFKALQQAGRADDDAKTFVGGVDGAIPSLLALKQGTFYRASVALSPRDIAEAIVNVPLAVAAGTPNPSADLPVTLLKKTDTAKIDDLIAQGS
;
A
#
# COMPACT_ATOMS: atom_id res chain seq x y z
N MET A 1 22.87 44.41 18.99
CA MET A 1 23.09 45.03 17.67
C MET A 1 22.16 44.41 16.67
N PRO A 2 21.49 45.23 15.89
CA PRO A 2 20.16 44.96 15.40
C PRO A 2 20.07 44.21 14.04
N PRO A 3 18.84 43.91 13.64
CA PRO A 3 18.54 43.04 12.47
C PRO A 3 18.42 43.84 11.17
N LEU A 4 18.52 43.18 10.04
CA LEU A 4 18.13 43.78 8.76
C LEU A 4 17.05 42.93 8.11
N THR A 5 15.87 43.51 8.11
CA THR A 5 14.69 43.23 7.29
C THR A 5 14.92 43.66 5.85
N GLY A 6 14.43 42.93 4.91
CA GLY A 6 14.39 43.29 3.49
C GLY A 6 13.18 42.65 2.78
N ARG A 7 12.02 43.32 2.92
CA ARG A 7 10.83 43.14 2.05
C ARG A 7 11.01 44.00 0.80
N MET A 8 10.70 43.44 -0.38
CA MET A 8 10.19 44.22 -1.54
C MET A 8 9.52 43.22 -2.50
N SER A 9 8.31 43.30 -2.76
CA SER A 9 7.37 44.27 -3.33
C SER A 9 6.98 43.89 -4.77
N ARG A 10 5.67 43.66 -4.92
CA ARG A 10 4.90 43.46 -6.16
C ARG A 10 4.90 44.75 -7.01
N ARG A 11 4.94 44.62 -8.36
CA ARG A 11 4.29 45.53 -9.33
C ARG A 11 4.25 44.85 -10.68
N ARG A 12 3.12 44.41 -11.11
CA ARG A 12 2.14 44.93 -12.10
C ARG A 12 2.76 45.78 -13.22
N PHE A 13 2.65 45.32 -14.47
CA PHE A 13 2.39 46.22 -15.59
C PHE A 13 1.37 45.59 -16.54
N LEU A 14 0.37 46.39 -16.83
CA LEU A 14 -0.76 46.17 -17.72
C LEU A 14 -0.61 46.97 -18.99
N ALA A 15 -1.20 46.47 -20.08
CA ALA A 15 -1.83 47.13 -21.20
C ALA A 15 -0.85 47.67 -22.29
N VAL A 16 -1.16 47.68 -23.59
CA VAL A 16 -2.35 48.13 -24.32
C VAL A 16 -2.21 47.77 -25.80
N SER A 17 -3.22 47.18 -26.38
CA SER A 17 -4.01 47.42 -27.59
C SER A 17 -3.43 47.85 -28.93
N GLY A 18 -4.03 47.31 -29.99
CA GLY A 18 -4.46 47.93 -31.22
C GLY A 18 -3.72 47.42 -32.44
N GLY A 19 -4.31 46.87 -33.46
CA GLY A 19 -5.41 47.16 -34.24
C GLY A 19 -5.14 46.88 -35.73
N ALA A 20 -6.08 46.18 -36.36
CA ALA A 20 -6.56 46.32 -37.74
C ALA A 20 -5.63 46.01 -38.94
N ALA A 21 -5.90 44.95 -39.65
CA ALA A 21 -6.64 44.78 -40.92
C ALA A 21 -5.95 45.27 -42.24
N THR A 22 -6.02 44.42 -43.21
CA THR A 22 -6.36 44.47 -44.64
C THR A 22 -5.32 43.83 -45.54
N ALA A 23 -5.68 42.75 -46.16
CA ALA A 23 -6.09 42.49 -47.55
C ALA A 23 -4.98 42.40 -48.61
N ALA A 24 -4.95 41.19 -49.18
CA ALA A 24 -4.86 40.82 -50.59
C ALA A 24 -3.68 41.27 -51.45
N ALA A 25 -2.97 40.31 -52.08
CA ALA A 25 -3.05 40.05 -53.52
C ALA A 25 -1.98 39.04 -53.97
N LEU A 26 -2.36 38.22 -54.90
CA LEU A 26 -1.62 37.19 -55.63
C LEU A 26 -0.39 37.75 -56.38
N ALA A 27 0.72 36.98 -56.44
CA ALA A 27 1.48 36.79 -57.64
C ALA A 27 2.44 35.58 -57.50
N ALA A 28 2.33 34.67 -58.43
CA ALA A 28 3.24 33.55 -58.64
C ALA A 28 4.60 34.05 -59.18
N CYS A 29 5.69 33.37 -58.77
CA CYS A 29 6.79 33.01 -59.66
C CYS A 29 7.82 32.12 -58.97
N SER A 30 8.18 31.10 -59.68
CA SER A 30 9.11 30.00 -59.46
C SER A 30 10.56 30.44 -59.12
N GLY A 31 11.19 29.58 -58.23
CA GLY A 31 12.65 29.54 -58.03
C GLY A 31 13.04 28.67 -56.83
N PRO A 32 14.24 28.10 -56.75
CA PRO A 32 14.42 26.66 -56.51
C PRO A 32 14.48 26.24 -55.04
N GLU A 33 14.20 24.95 -54.84
CA GLU A 33 14.26 24.20 -53.60
C GLU A 33 15.55 24.43 -52.78
N THR A 34 15.38 24.95 -51.58
CA THR A 34 16.32 24.72 -50.48
C THR A 34 15.59 23.83 -49.47
N ALA A 35 16.08 22.60 -49.33
CA ALA A 35 15.63 21.62 -48.40
C ALA A 35 15.74 22.17 -46.94
N ALA A 36 14.65 22.64 -46.39
CA ALA A 36 14.51 22.84 -44.95
C ALA A 36 14.31 21.47 -44.33
N SER A 37 15.37 20.95 -43.70
CA SER A 37 15.30 19.79 -42.80
C SER A 37 14.36 20.13 -41.67
N GLY A 38 13.09 19.81 -41.85
CA GLY A 38 12.13 19.74 -40.76
C GLY A 38 12.56 18.58 -39.88
N THR A 39 13.17 18.88 -38.73
CA THR A 39 13.27 17.95 -37.61
C THR A 39 11.85 17.69 -37.15
N GLY A 40 11.19 16.75 -37.82
CA GLY A 40 9.99 16.13 -37.33
C GLY A 40 10.35 15.40 -36.03
N SER A 41 10.01 16.00 -34.88
CA SER A 41 9.88 15.26 -33.65
C SER A 41 8.87 14.14 -33.93
N SER A 42 9.37 12.99 -34.27
CA SER A 42 8.64 11.75 -34.27
C SER A 42 8.23 11.50 -32.78
N SER A 43 7.10 12.04 -32.42
CA SER A 43 6.36 11.53 -31.24
C SER A 43 6.12 10.05 -31.55
N ALA A 44 6.98 9.19 -31.03
CA ALA A 44 6.74 7.76 -31.07
C ALA A 44 5.37 7.54 -30.46
N ALA A 45 4.40 7.10 -31.26
CA ALA A 45 3.08 6.80 -30.78
C ALA A 45 3.22 5.86 -29.58
N ALA A 46 2.76 6.30 -28.41
CA ALA A 46 2.83 5.55 -27.17
C ALA A 46 2.24 4.16 -27.45
N LYS A 47 3.04 3.12 -27.34
CA LYS A 47 2.59 1.75 -27.61
C LYS A 47 1.55 1.40 -26.57
N ALA A 48 0.31 1.14 -27.02
CA ALA A 48 -0.78 0.80 -26.12
C ALA A 48 -0.38 -0.37 -25.22
N LEU A 49 -0.45 -0.18 -23.90
CA LEU A 49 -0.21 -1.24 -22.93
C LEU A 49 -1.41 -2.18 -22.91
N THR A 50 -1.21 -3.43 -23.34
CA THR A 50 -2.29 -4.41 -23.48
C THR A 50 -2.27 -5.51 -22.44
N LYS A 51 -1.16 -5.64 -21.69
CA LYS A 51 -1.00 -6.69 -20.68
C LYS A 51 -0.18 -6.19 -19.50
N ILE A 52 -0.60 -6.57 -18.28
CA ILE A 52 0.09 -6.31 -17.02
C ILE A 52 0.25 -7.65 -16.28
N GLY A 53 1.45 -7.94 -15.80
CA GLY A 53 1.70 -8.99 -14.82
C GLY A 53 1.66 -8.41 -13.41
N LEU A 54 0.82 -8.97 -12.54
CA LEU A 54 0.78 -8.69 -11.11
C LEU A 54 1.43 -9.83 -10.35
N ASP A 55 2.58 -9.55 -9.77
CA ASP A 55 3.29 -10.42 -8.85
C ASP A 55 3.06 -9.94 -7.41
N TYR A 56 2.20 -10.66 -6.70
CA TYR A 56 1.93 -10.46 -5.28
C TYR A 56 2.07 -11.80 -4.55
N PRO A 57 3.16 -12.00 -3.79
CA PRO A 57 3.57 -13.33 -3.35
C PRO A 57 2.72 -13.94 -2.22
N PHE A 58 1.87 -13.15 -1.54
CA PHE A 58 1.12 -13.59 -0.35
C PHE A 58 -0.29 -14.08 -0.68
N SER A 59 -0.40 -15.06 -1.58
CA SER A 59 -1.69 -15.62 -2.02
C SER A 59 -2.50 -16.32 -0.91
N GLN A 60 -1.84 -16.70 0.19
CA GLN A 60 -2.47 -17.29 1.37
C GLN A 60 -3.20 -16.28 2.26
N LEU A 61 -2.96 -14.97 2.09
CA LEU A 61 -3.64 -13.96 2.89
C LEU A 61 -5.09 -13.74 2.41
N PRO A 62 -6.04 -13.52 3.32
CA PRO A 62 -7.45 -13.27 2.96
C PRO A 62 -7.66 -12.08 2.01
N SER A 63 -6.76 -11.12 2.00
CA SER A 63 -6.80 -9.94 1.13
C SER A 63 -6.44 -10.24 -0.34
N TYR A 64 -5.83 -11.39 -0.65
CA TYR A 64 -5.33 -11.70 -1.99
C TYR A 64 -6.46 -11.85 -3.01
N ALA A 65 -7.46 -12.69 -2.72
CA ALA A 65 -8.55 -12.95 -3.68
C ALA A 65 -9.36 -11.68 -4.02
N PRO A 66 -9.77 -10.83 -3.04
CA PRO A 66 -10.35 -9.53 -3.32
C PRO A 66 -9.46 -8.62 -4.17
N LEU A 67 -8.17 -8.54 -3.89
CA LEU A 67 -7.22 -7.74 -4.67
C LEU A 67 -7.19 -8.18 -6.13
N VAL A 68 -7.02 -9.49 -6.40
CA VAL A 68 -7.00 -10.02 -7.78
C VAL A 68 -8.34 -9.78 -8.48
N LYS A 69 -9.47 -10.01 -7.81
CA LYS A 69 -10.82 -9.76 -8.36
C LYS A 69 -10.99 -8.31 -8.80
N LEU A 70 -10.65 -7.36 -7.92
CA LEU A 70 -10.78 -5.92 -8.20
C LEU A 70 -9.81 -5.47 -9.28
N THR A 71 -8.55 -5.93 -9.23
CA THR A 71 -7.54 -5.58 -10.24
C THR A 71 -7.93 -6.13 -11.62
N THR A 72 -8.48 -7.36 -11.69
CA THR A 72 -9.00 -7.94 -12.93
C THR A 72 -10.14 -7.10 -13.52
N ALA A 73 -11.05 -6.63 -12.66
CA ALA A 73 -12.15 -5.77 -13.08
C ALA A 73 -11.64 -4.41 -13.59
N ALA A 74 -10.70 -3.80 -12.88
CA ALA A 74 -10.07 -2.53 -13.27
C ALA A 74 -9.31 -2.65 -14.60
N ALA A 75 -8.56 -3.73 -14.80
CA ALA A 75 -7.82 -4.01 -16.04
C ALA A 75 -8.79 -4.20 -17.23
N LYS A 76 -9.86 -4.97 -17.02
CA LYS A 76 -10.89 -5.19 -18.06
C LYS A 76 -11.55 -3.90 -18.52
N GLN A 77 -11.86 -2.98 -17.61
CA GLN A 77 -12.44 -1.66 -17.96
C GLN A 77 -11.52 -0.83 -18.86
N ARG A 78 -10.21 -1.10 -18.83
CA ARG A 78 -9.19 -0.38 -19.61
C ARG A 78 -8.68 -1.19 -20.81
N ASN A 79 -9.33 -2.31 -21.13
CA ASN A 79 -8.93 -3.24 -22.20
C ASN A 79 -7.51 -3.78 -22.03
N VAL A 80 -7.10 -4.03 -20.78
CA VAL A 80 -5.80 -4.61 -20.41
C VAL A 80 -6.01 -6.03 -19.90
N GLU A 81 -5.22 -6.97 -20.39
CA GLU A 81 -5.13 -8.31 -19.83
C GLU A 81 -4.30 -8.29 -18.55
N LEU A 82 -4.84 -8.84 -17.45
CA LEU A 82 -4.12 -9.07 -16.21
C LEU A 82 -3.71 -10.55 -16.13
N ILE A 83 -2.43 -10.80 -15.88
CA ILE A 83 -1.92 -12.11 -15.47
C ILE A 83 -1.34 -12.02 -14.06
N THR A 84 -1.41 -13.11 -13.30
CA THR A 84 -0.94 -13.15 -11.91
C THR A 84 -0.01 -14.33 -11.69
N THR A 85 0.89 -14.21 -10.70
CA THR A 85 1.67 -15.32 -10.15
C THR A 85 1.01 -15.85 -8.88
N ASN A 86 1.44 -17.04 -8.46
CA ASN A 86 1.15 -17.57 -7.14
C ASN A 86 2.45 -18.14 -6.56
N ASP A 87 3.20 -17.30 -5.87
CA ASP A 87 4.53 -17.64 -5.36
C ASP A 87 4.48 -18.23 -3.95
N ALA A 88 3.31 -18.26 -3.31
CA ALA A 88 3.05 -18.88 -2.01
C ALA A 88 4.03 -18.41 -0.91
N ALA A 89 4.45 -17.15 -0.95
CA ALA A 89 5.49 -16.54 -0.09
C ALA A 89 6.86 -17.24 -0.17
N VAL A 90 7.18 -17.88 -1.30
CA VAL A 90 8.49 -18.49 -1.55
C VAL A 90 9.29 -17.61 -2.49
N PHE A 91 10.38 -17.06 -2.00
CA PHE A 91 11.19 -16.10 -2.75
C PHE A 91 11.77 -16.66 -4.06
N ASP A 92 12.28 -17.89 -4.05
CA ASP A 92 12.84 -18.52 -5.27
C ASP A 92 11.75 -18.71 -6.35
N THR A 93 10.51 -18.98 -5.96
CA THR A 93 9.36 -19.03 -6.86
C THR A 93 9.07 -17.67 -7.46
N GLN A 94 9.09 -16.60 -6.65
CA GLN A 94 8.94 -15.23 -7.11
C GLN A 94 10.00 -14.88 -8.18
N VAL A 95 11.28 -15.16 -7.89
CA VAL A 95 12.39 -14.93 -8.84
C VAL A 95 12.15 -15.66 -10.15
N SER A 96 11.74 -16.92 -10.08
CA SER A 96 11.46 -17.75 -11.28
C SER A 96 10.31 -17.20 -12.11
N SER A 97 9.21 -16.81 -11.46
CA SER A 97 8.03 -16.24 -12.10
C SER A 97 8.35 -14.92 -12.82
N LEU A 98 9.03 -14.00 -12.13
CA LEU A 98 9.43 -12.71 -12.69
C LEU A 98 10.41 -12.85 -13.85
N THR A 99 11.40 -13.75 -13.73
CA THR A 99 12.36 -14.05 -14.80
C THR A 99 11.66 -14.61 -16.04
N ALA A 100 10.69 -15.52 -15.84
CA ALA A 100 9.88 -16.06 -16.92
C ALA A 100 9.08 -14.96 -17.63
N TRP A 101 8.50 -14.02 -16.90
CA TRP A 101 7.76 -12.89 -17.49
C TRP A 101 8.65 -11.93 -18.27
N ILE A 102 9.87 -11.66 -17.80
CA ILE A 102 10.86 -10.89 -18.57
C ILE A 102 11.19 -11.60 -19.88
N GLY A 103 11.44 -12.93 -19.82
CA GLY A 103 11.71 -13.75 -21.03
C GLY A 103 10.53 -13.76 -22.01
N GLN A 104 9.29 -13.80 -21.52
CA GLN A 104 8.06 -13.70 -22.31
C GLN A 104 7.77 -12.27 -22.79
N ARG A 105 8.57 -11.28 -22.36
CA ARG A 105 8.39 -9.86 -22.69
C ARG A 105 7.02 -9.31 -22.30
N ILE A 106 6.54 -9.67 -21.09
CA ILE A 106 5.31 -9.08 -20.53
C ILE A 106 5.51 -7.56 -20.43
N PRO A 107 4.70 -6.73 -21.10
CA PRO A 107 5.01 -5.31 -21.31
C PRO A 107 5.15 -4.48 -20.04
N ALA A 108 4.38 -4.82 -19.00
CA ALA A 108 4.47 -4.20 -17.68
C ALA A 108 4.38 -5.24 -16.58
N ILE A 109 5.21 -5.11 -15.57
CA ILE A 109 5.25 -5.95 -14.37
C ILE A 109 5.04 -5.05 -13.16
N VAL A 110 4.06 -5.40 -12.33
CA VAL A 110 3.83 -4.82 -11.00
C VAL A 110 4.21 -5.87 -9.98
N SER A 111 5.22 -5.62 -9.15
CA SER A 111 5.75 -6.62 -8.22
C SER A 111 5.88 -6.07 -6.80
N PHE A 112 5.50 -6.90 -5.83
CA PHE A 112 5.71 -6.65 -4.41
C PHE A 112 7.05 -7.26 -3.98
N PRO A 113 8.06 -6.47 -3.55
CA PRO A 113 9.40 -6.97 -3.28
C PRO A 113 9.45 -7.75 -1.96
N MET A 114 9.67 -9.07 -2.02
CA MET A 114 9.96 -9.85 -0.82
C MET A 114 11.39 -9.57 -0.30
N VAL A 115 12.35 -9.47 -1.21
CA VAL A 115 13.75 -9.17 -0.92
C VAL A 115 14.18 -8.03 -1.83
N PHE A 116 14.33 -6.83 -1.28
CA PHE A 116 14.60 -5.61 -2.04
C PHE A 116 15.84 -5.72 -2.93
N GLU A 117 16.98 -6.15 -2.40
CA GLU A 117 18.22 -6.24 -3.17
C GLU A 117 18.15 -7.18 -4.38
N ALA A 118 17.46 -8.30 -4.23
CA ALA A 118 17.30 -9.24 -5.33
C ALA A 118 16.25 -8.76 -6.35
N THR A 119 15.14 -8.18 -5.86
CA THR A 119 14.11 -7.59 -6.73
C THR A 119 14.67 -6.41 -7.51
N GLU A 120 15.58 -5.62 -6.94
CA GLU A 120 16.31 -4.54 -7.62
C GLU A 120 17.04 -5.04 -8.89
N LYS A 121 17.71 -6.19 -8.79
CA LYS A 121 18.43 -6.78 -9.92
C LYS A 121 17.47 -7.25 -11.03
N ILE A 122 16.33 -7.83 -10.63
CA ILE A 122 15.30 -8.30 -11.58
C ILE A 122 14.62 -7.11 -12.25
N ALA A 123 14.29 -6.08 -11.48
CA ALA A 123 13.71 -4.84 -12.00
C ALA A 123 14.61 -4.18 -13.05
N LYS A 124 15.93 -4.11 -12.77
CA LYS A 124 16.90 -3.63 -13.75
C LYS A 124 16.88 -4.46 -15.04
N GLN A 125 16.82 -5.80 -14.95
CA GLN A 125 16.74 -6.66 -16.14
C GLN A 125 15.46 -6.38 -16.95
N ALA A 126 14.33 -6.15 -16.29
CA ALA A 126 13.09 -5.79 -16.96
C ALA A 126 13.20 -4.46 -17.71
N LEU A 127 13.79 -3.43 -17.07
CA LEU A 127 14.03 -2.12 -17.69
C LEU A 127 15.00 -2.20 -18.87
N ASP A 128 16.11 -2.96 -18.71
CA ASP A 128 17.09 -3.18 -19.80
C ASP A 128 16.45 -3.91 -21.01
N ALA A 129 15.42 -4.75 -20.74
CA ALA A 129 14.62 -5.38 -21.79
C ALA A 129 13.53 -4.45 -22.40
N GLY A 130 13.44 -3.20 -21.94
CA GLY A 130 12.46 -2.22 -22.40
C GLY A 130 11.04 -2.47 -21.88
N LEU A 131 10.91 -3.16 -20.75
CA LEU A 131 9.65 -3.39 -20.08
C LEU A 131 9.38 -2.33 -19.01
N ILE A 132 8.12 -2.13 -18.65
CA ILE A 132 7.73 -1.28 -17.53
C ILE A 132 7.82 -2.11 -16.24
N TRP A 133 8.51 -1.55 -15.23
CA TRP A 133 8.53 -2.11 -13.88
C TRP A 133 7.90 -1.14 -12.90
N VAL A 134 6.88 -1.59 -12.18
CA VAL A 134 6.24 -0.82 -11.10
C VAL A 134 6.41 -1.60 -9.79
N THR A 135 6.99 -0.95 -8.79
CA THR A 135 7.13 -1.56 -7.45
C THR A 135 5.87 -1.26 -6.63
N TYR A 136 5.27 -2.30 -6.05
CA TYR A 136 4.09 -2.18 -5.18
C TYR A 136 4.47 -2.45 -3.73
N GLY A 137 4.10 -1.55 -2.83
CA GLY A 137 4.38 -1.64 -1.40
C GLY A 137 5.77 -1.20 -0.98
N GLY A 138 6.56 -0.64 -1.88
CA GLY A 138 7.90 -0.14 -1.60
C GLY A 138 8.45 0.67 -2.77
N SER A 139 9.74 0.99 -2.74
CA SER A 139 10.43 1.71 -3.81
C SER A 139 11.80 1.11 -4.08
N LEU A 140 12.15 0.97 -5.34
CA LEU A 140 13.45 0.50 -5.83
C LEU A 140 14.15 1.65 -6.56
N GLN A 141 15.47 1.55 -6.74
CA GLN A 141 16.21 2.50 -7.58
C GLN A 141 15.94 2.27 -9.06
N ASN A 142 15.87 0.98 -9.46
CA ASN A 142 15.55 0.58 -10.83
C ASN A 142 14.05 0.27 -10.94
N GLN A 143 13.26 1.29 -11.26
CA GLN A 143 11.82 1.16 -11.50
C GLN A 143 11.33 2.27 -12.43
N SER A 144 10.20 2.03 -13.09
CA SER A 144 9.52 3.06 -13.89
C SER A 144 8.65 3.96 -13.02
N ALA A 145 8.05 3.37 -11.98
CA ALA A 145 7.20 4.04 -11.00
C ALA A 145 7.00 3.12 -9.78
N ASP A 146 6.31 3.64 -8.77
CA ASP A 146 5.91 2.86 -7.59
C ASP A 146 4.46 3.15 -7.16
N ILE A 147 3.94 2.21 -6.39
CA ILE A 147 2.68 2.31 -5.67
C ILE A 147 3.03 2.11 -4.20
N GLN A 148 3.03 3.18 -3.45
CA GLN A 148 3.50 3.19 -2.07
C GLN A 148 2.36 3.35 -1.06
N PHE A 149 2.61 2.83 0.12
CA PHE A 149 1.95 3.18 1.37
C PHE A 149 2.94 2.91 2.51
N SER A 150 2.82 3.68 3.59
CA SER A 150 3.81 3.58 4.66
C SER A 150 3.51 2.42 5.60
N PHE A 151 4.30 1.35 5.53
CA PHE A 151 4.25 0.25 6.49
C PHE A 151 4.58 0.73 7.91
N LEU A 152 5.60 1.56 8.07
CA LEU A 152 5.96 2.15 9.35
C LEU A 152 4.80 2.95 9.95
N ALA A 153 4.18 3.84 9.15
CA ALA A 153 3.05 4.65 9.60
C ALA A 153 1.81 3.80 9.91
N SER A 154 1.53 2.75 9.14
CA SER A 154 0.41 1.86 9.40
C SER A 154 0.54 1.15 10.75
N GLY A 155 1.75 0.68 11.07
CA GLY A 155 2.05 0.12 12.40
C GLY A 155 1.91 1.16 13.50
N ALA A 156 2.48 2.36 13.31
CA ALA A 156 2.43 3.43 14.30
C ALA A 156 0.99 3.86 14.62
N LEU A 157 0.12 4.00 13.62
CA LEU A 157 -1.30 4.33 13.83
C LEU A 157 -2.00 3.31 14.72
N LEU A 158 -1.72 2.01 14.54
CA LEU A 158 -2.27 0.96 15.38
C LEU A 158 -1.70 1.03 16.80
N GLY A 159 -0.39 1.20 16.93
CA GLY A 159 0.30 1.32 18.21
C GLY A 159 -0.23 2.48 19.04
N ASP A 160 -0.34 3.68 18.45
CA ASP A 160 -0.87 4.87 19.10
C ASP A 160 -2.33 4.68 19.53
N ALA A 161 -3.17 4.11 18.67
CA ALA A 161 -4.58 3.87 19.00
C ALA A 161 -4.75 2.90 20.18
N ALA A 162 -3.95 1.84 20.23
CA ALA A 162 -3.97 0.88 21.32
C ALA A 162 -3.41 1.46 22.63
N ALA A 163 -2.35 2.28 22.54
CA ALA A 163 -1.78 2.97 23.69
C ALA A 163 -2.74 4.00 24.29
N GLN A 164 -3.43 4.77 23.44
CA GLN A 164 -4.48 5.68 23.87
C GLN A 164 -5.57 4.91 24.63
N TRP A 165 -6.07 3.82 24.05
CA TRP A 165 -7.10 2.99 24.69
C TRP A 165 -6.60 2.39 26.01
N ALA A 166 -5.36 1.89 26.09
CA ALA A 166 -4.79 1.35 27.32
C ALA A 166 -4.72 2.42 28.42
N THR A 167 -4.39 3.65 28.06
CA THR A 167 -4.36 4.79 29.00
C THR A 167 -5.77 5.11 29.52
N GLU A 168 -6.75 5.20 28.61
CA GLU A 168 -8.13 5.56 28.93
C GLU A 168 -8.89 4.45 29.68
N SER A 169 -8.69 3.19 29.28
CA SER A 169 -9.49 2.05 29.78
C SER A 169 -8.83 1.26 30.89
N LEU A 170 -7.48 1.27 30.97
CA LEU A 170 -6.70 0.50 31.94
C LEU A 170 -5.81 1.38 32.85
N GLY A 171 -5.89 2.72 32.72
CA GLY A 171 -5.05 3.63 33.50
C GLY A 171 -3.56 3.51 33.14
N GLY A 172 -3.25 3.14 31.89
CA GLY A 172 -1.89 3.00 31.38
C GLY A 172 -1.14 1.77 31.92
N LYS A 173 -1.86 0.75 32.39
CA LYS A 173 -1.31 -0.50 32.92
C LYS A 173 -1.88 -1.68 32.15
N GLY A 174 -1.37 -2.89 32.42
CA GLY A 174 -1.85 -4.13 31.78
C GLY A 174 -0.76 -4.87 31.05
N LYS A 175 -1.14 -5.86 30.24
CA LYS A 175 -0.23 -6.74 29.51
C LYS A 175 -0.57 -6.74 28.02
N ILE A 176 0.47 -6.64 27.20
CA ILE A 176 0.35 -6.66 25.74
C ILE A 176 1.20 -7.75 25.11
N ALA A 177 0.67 -8.38 24.06
CA ALA A 177 1.38 -9.24 23.15
C ALA A 177 1.36 -8.63 21.73
N PHE A 178 2.51 -8.66 21.04
CA PHE A 178 2.65 -8.27 19.65
C PHE A 178 2.80 -9.50 18.77
N LEU A 179 2.02 -9.59 17.70
CA LEU A 179 2.17 -10.54 16.62
C LEU A 179 2.91 -9.81 15.48
N THR A 180 4.12 -10.23 15.21
CA THR A 180 5.11 -9.48 14.44
C THR A 180 5.42 -10.14 13.10
N ASP A 181 6.10 -9.42 12.20
CA ASP A 181 6.74 -10.00 11.03
C ASP A 181 8.19 -9.52 10.92
N ALA A 182 9.14 -10.44 11.08
CA ALA A 182 10.57 -10.20 10.91
C ALA A 182 11.12 -10.77 9.60
N THR A 183 10.27 -11.40 8.77
CA THR A 183 10.72 -12.14 7.59
C THR A 183 11.08 -11.22 6.42
N ILE A 184 10.31 -10.17 6.21
CA ILE A 184 10.55 -9.19 5.14
C ILE A 184 10.78 -7.79 5.71
N GLN A 185 11.44 -6.91 4.94
CA GLN A 185 11.75 -5.54 5.39
C GLN A 185 10.46 -4.76 5.74
N LEU A 186 9.45 -4.83 4.89
CA LEU A 186 8.18 -4.13 5.10
C LEU A 186 7.45 -4.60 6.35
N GLY A 187 7.53 -5.92 6.66
CA GLY A 187 7.01 -6.49 7.91
C GLY A 187 7.77 -5.95 9.13
N ARG A 188 9.10 -5.86 9.04
CA ARG A 188 9.94 -5.26 10.11
C ARG A 188 9.59 -3.79 10.34
N ASP A 189 9.38 -3.01 9.27
CA ASP A 189 9.04 -1.60 9.37
C ASP A 189 7.67 -1.41 10.06
N ARG A 190 6.67 -2.20 9.69
CA ARG A 190 5.35 -2.20 10.34
C ARG A 190 5.42 -2.61 11.81
N THR A 191 6.16 -3.69 12.09
CA THR A 191 6.42 -4.14 13.47
C THR A 191 7.07 -3.03 14.30
N LYS A 192 8.11 -2.40 13.76
CA LYS A 192 8.81 -1.30 14.44
C LYS A 192 7.88 -0.13 14.72
N GLY A 193 7.12 0.32 13.72
CA GLY A 193 6.15 1.41 13.89
C GLY A 193 5.15 1.12 15.01
N MET A 194 4.58 -0.10 15.03
CA MET A 194 3.60 -0.53 16.01
C MET A 194 4.16 -0.57 17.43
N ILE A 195 5.31 -1.19 17.62
CA ILE A 195 5.93 -1.36 18.94
C ILE A 195 6.44 -0.03 19.47
N ASP A 196 7.17 0.76 18.67
CA ASP A 196 7.76 2.02 19.09
C ASP A 196 6.67 3.03 19.50
N ALA A 197 5.61 3.17 18.70
CA ALA A 197 4.50 4.06 18.99
C ALA A 197 3.80 3.66 20.30
N PHE A 198 3.46 2.37 20.43
CA PHE A 198 2.79 1.85 21.62
C PHE A 198 3.63 2.04 22.89
N THR A 199 4.88 1.57 22.88
CA THR A 199 5.74 1.57 24.08
C THR A 199 6.12 2.98 24.50
N LYS A 200 6.25 3.90 23.55
CA LYS A 200 6.47 5.33 23.84
C LYS A 200 5.24 5.98 24.50
N ALA A 201 4.03 5.67 24.04
CA ALA A 201 2.81 6.32 24.50
C ALA A 201 2.20 5.64 25.74
N ALA A 202 2.44 4.34 25.97
CA ALA A 202 1.94 3.59 27.13
C ALA A 202 3.07 2.80 27.83
N PRO A 203 4.11 3.47 28.36
CA PRO A 203 5.29 2.82 28.93
C PRO A 203 5.01 2.01 30.21
N GLY A 204 3.84 2.16 30.81
CA GLY A 204 3.42 1.41 32.00
C GLY A 204 2.74 0.06 31.71
N VAL A 205 2.52 -0.27 30.42
CA VAL A 205 1.98 -1.56 29.98
C VAL A 205 3.13 -2.54 29.76
N GLU A 206 3.02 -3.73 30.38
CA GLU A 206 4.04 -4.78 30.29
C GLU A 206 3.96 -5.49 28.93
N VAL A 207 5.06 -5.51 28.17
CA VAL A 207 5.17 -6.33 26.95
C VAL A 207 5.53 -7.76 27.34
N VAL A 208 4.57 -8.67 27.27
CA VAL A 208 4.75 -10.06 27.72
C VAL A 208 5.17 -11.01 26.62
N ALA A 209 4.96 -10.63 25.34
CA ALA A 209 5.38 -11.44 24.20
C ALA A 209 5.53 -10.61 22.92
N GLN A 210 6.44 -11.07 22.06
CA GLN A 210 6.58 -10.67 20.66
C GLN A 210 6.77 -11.97 19.85
N GLU A 211 5.77 -12.33 19.04
CA GLU A 211 5.73 -13.61 18.34
C GLU A 211 5.54 -13.42 16.84
N GLN A 212 6.29 -14.18 16.05
CA GLN A 212 6.14 -14.20 14.60
C GLN A 212 4.78 -14.79 14.22
N ALA A 213 3.88 -14.00 13.63
CA ALA A 213 2.60 -14.45 13.10
C ALA A 213 2.03 -13.43 12.10
N ILE A 214 1.66 -13.89 10.90
CA ILE A 214 1.04 -13.06 9.86
C ILE A 214 -0.32 -13.62 9.39
N ASP A 215 -0.65 -14.84 9.74
CA ASP A 215 -1.86 -15.56 9.34
C ASP A 215 -2.73 -15.95 10.56
N PRO A 216 -4.02 -16.35 10.35
CA PRO A 216 -4.94 -16.61 11.44
C PRO A 216 -4.55 -17.80 12.32
N ASP A 217 -4.05 -18.88 11.74
CA ASP A 217 -3.75 -20.13 12.46
C ASP A 217 -2.54 -19.94 13.36
N THR A 218 -1.50 -19.30 12.85
CA THR A 218 -0.32 -18.93 13.63
C THR A 218 -0.69 -17.95 14.73
N GLY A 219 -1.48 -16.92 14.44
CA GLY A 219 -1.98 -15.97 15.43
C GLY A 219 -2.77 -16.63 16.55
N LEU A 220 -3.69 -17.53 16.21
CA LEU A 220 -4.46 -18.32 17.17
C LEU A 220 -3.54 -19.17 18.07
N SER A 221 -2.62 -19.92 17.48
CA SER A 221 -1.71 -20.81 18.21
C SER A 221 -0.80 -20.04 19.17
N LYS A 222 -0.20 -18.93 18.70
CA LYS A 222 0.69 -18.09 19.51
C LYS A 222 -0.04 -17.47 20.69
N VAL A 223 -1.21 -16.88 20.47
CA VAL A 223 -1.97 -16.24 21.55
C VAL A 223 -2.49 -17.26 22.57
N LYS A 224 -2.89 -18.48 22.17
CA LYS A 224 -3.19 -19.56 23.11
C LYS A 224 -1.99 -19.89 24.01
N ALA A 225 -0.80 -20.00 23.45
CA ALA A 225 0.42 -20.27 24.23
C ALA A 225 0.76 -19.12 25.20
N ILE A 226 0.51 -17.87 24.78
CA ILE A 226 0.69 -16.69 25.64
C ILE A 226 -0.33 -16.70 26.79
N LEU A 227 -1.61 -16.98 26.50
CA LEU A 227 -2.68 -17.02 27.52
C LEU A 227 -2.46 -18.10 28.57
N ALA A 228 -1.80 -19.21 28.23
CA ALA A 228 -1.44 -20.25 29.21
C ALA A 228 -0.46 -19.73 30.29
N LYS A 229 0.35 -18.71 29.98
CA LYS A 229 1.33 -18.07 30.87
C LYS A 229 0.80 -16.75 31.44
N HIS A 230 0.00 -16.05 30.69
CA HIS A 230 -0.55 -14.72 30.99
C HIS A 230 -2.06 -14.69 30.76
N PRO A 231 -2.86 -15.36 31.64
CA PRO A 231 -4.33 -15.41 31.49
C PRO A 231 -4.99 -14.02 31.61
N ASP A 232 -4.28 -13.07 32.20
CA ASP A 232 -4.64 -11.67 32.37
C ASP A 232 -4.20 -10.75 31.23
N LEU A 233 -3.82 -11.31 30.05
CA LEU A 233 -3.48 -10.55 28.84
C LEU A 233 -4.62 -9.61 28.45
N ASN A 234 -4.30 -8.33 28.26
CA ASN A 234 -5.27 -7.29 27.92
C ASN A 234 -5.24 -6.92 26.42
N LEU A 235 -4.04 -6.82 25.81
CA LEU A 235 -3.91 -6.33 24.45
C LEU A 235 -3.20 -7.35 23.54
N VAL A 236 -3.72 -7.49 22.32
CA VAL A 236 -3.06 -8.22 21.23
C VAL A 236 -3.05 -7.32 19.99
N LEU A 237 -1.87 -6.96 19.52
CA LEU A 237 -1.71 -6.22 18.27
C LEU A 237 -1.02 -7.10 17.23
N GLY A 238 -1.58 -7.15 16.04
CA GLY A 238 -1.01 -7.90 14.91
C GLY A 238 -0.56 -6.99 13.78
N VAL A 239 0.60 -7.30 13.18
CA VAL A 239 1.06 -6.66 11.94
C VAL A 239 0.10 -6.88 10.77
N THR A 240 -0.76 -7.90 10.86
CA THR A 240 -1.88 -8.14 9.95
C THR A 240 -3.17 -8.33 10.74
N ASP A 241 -4.30 -7.96 10.16
CA ASP A 241 -5.62 -8.30 10.70
C ASP A 241 -5.83 -9.83 10.75
N ALA A 242 -5.22 -10.58 9.85
CA ALA A 242 -5.31 -12.03 9.82
C ALA A 242 -4.74 -12.65 11.11
N ALA A 243 -3.50 -12.27 11.49
CA ALA A 243 -2.90 -12.73 12.73
C ALA A 243 -3.65 -12.22 13.98
N ALA A 244 -4.03 -10.94 13.99
CA ALA A 244 -4.81 -10.32 15.07
C ALA A 244 -6.16 -11.03 15.27
N TYR A 245 -6.84 -11.39 14.17
CA TYR A 245 -8.10 -12.13 14.22
C TYR A 245 -7.92 -13.55 14.78
N GLY A 246 -6.80 -14.22 14.48
CA GLY A 246 -6.41 -15.45 15.15
C GLY A 246 -6.30 -15.26 16.67
N GLY A 247 -5.63 -14.19 17.09
CA GLY A 247 -5.53 -13.80 18.52
C GLY A 247 -6.87 -13.48 19.15
N PHE A 248 -7.76 -12.78 18.44
CA PHE A 248 -9.15 -12.54 18.85
C PHE A 248 -9.89 -13.86 19.12
N LYS A 249 -9.77 -14.83 18.21
CA LYS A 249 -10.37 -16.15 18.39
C LYS A 249 -9.77 -16.92 19.55
N ALA A 250 -8.48 -16.79 19.82
CA ALA A 250 -7.84 -17.42 20.99
C ALA A 250 -8.42 -16.88 22.30
N LEU A 251 -8.62 -15.56 22.41
CA LEU A 251 -9.22 -14.91 23.57
C LEU A 251 -10.69 -15.33 23.75
N GLN A 252 -11.49 -15.40 22.67
CA GLN A 252 -12.86 -15.94 22.75
C GLN A 252 -12.89 -17.39 23.25
N GLN A 253 -12.02 -18.25 22.74
CA GLN A 253 -11.92 -19.66 23.17
C GLN A 253 -11.44 -19.81 24.61
N ALA A 254 -10.71 -18.83 25.14
CA ALA A 254 -10.35 -18.75 26.55
C ALA A 254 -11.49 -18.20 27.47
N GLY A 255 -12.67 -17.94 26.88
CA GLY A 255 -13.85 -17.48 27.61
C GLY A 255 -13.96 -15.95 27.74
N ARG A 256 -13.19 -15.17 26.96
CA ARG A 256 -13.31 -13.72 26.97
C ARG A 256 -14.63 -13.31 26.30
N ALA A 257 -15.47 -12.53 27.00
CA ALA A 257 -16.73 -12.04 26.44
C ALA A 257 -16.46 -11.05 25.29
N ASP A 258 -17.30 -11.05 24.24
CA ASP A 258 -17.09 -10.22 23.06
C ASP A 258 -17.07 -8.72 23.37
N ASP A 259 -17.80 -8.28 24.39
CA ASP A 259 -17.90 -6.89 24.85
C ASP A 259 -16.94 -6.56 26.00
N ASP A 260 -15.96 -7.43 26.30
CA ASP A 260 -15.03 -7.21 27.41
C ASP A 260 -14.35 -5.85 27.32
N ALA A 261 -14.67 -4.99 28.31
CA ALA A 261 -14.17 -3.61 28.37
C ALA A 261 -12.66 -3.52 28.65
N LYS A 262 -12.02 -4.60 29.10
CA LYS A 262 -10.59 -4.63 29.46
C LYS A 262 -9.71 -5.32 28.43
N THR A 263 -10.27 -5.68 27.28
CA THR A 263 -9.54 -6.35 26.20
C THR A 263 -9.53 -5.48 24.94
N PHE A 264 -8.38 -5.44 24.28
CA PHE A 264 -8.17 -4.79 22.98
C PHE A 264 -7.46 -5.75 22.03
N VAL A 265 -8.04 -5.95 20.86
CA VAL A 265 -7.37 -6.57 19.72
C VAL A 265 -7.40 -5.60 18.57
N GLY A 266 -6.33 -5.55 17.81
CA GLY A 266 -6.27 -4.73 16.59
C GLY A 266 -5.22 -5.23 15.62
N GLY A 267 -5.40 -4.91 14.34
CA GLY A 267 -4.52 -5.33 13.27
C GLY A 267 -4.42 -4.31 12.14
N VAL A 268 -3.79 -4.74 11.05
CA VAL A 268 -3.61 -3.93 9.84
C VAL A 268 -4.09 -4.74 8.63
N ASP A 269 -4.53 -4.09 7.59
CA ASP A 269 -4.93 -4.49 6.23
C ASP A 269 -6.43 -4.34 5.92
N GLY A 270 -7.31 -4.19 6.90
CA GLY A 270 -8.76 -4.06 6.67
C GLY A 270 -9.43 -5.39 6.26
N ALA A 271 -9.00 -6.52 6.83
CA ALA A 271 -9.57 -7.82 6.50
C ALA A 271 -11.04 -7.93 6.94
N ILE A 272 -11.91 -8.50 6.09
CA ILE A 272 -13.36 -8.58 6.32
C ILE A 272 -13.72 -9.19 7.68
N PRO A 273 -13.14 -10.32 8.15
CA PRO A 273 -13.48 -10.86 9.45
C PRO A 273 -13.21 -9.88 10.61
N SER A 274 -12.11 -9.13 10.51
CA SER A 274 -11.71 -8.11 11.48
C SER A 274 -12.65 -6.89 11.45
N LEU A 275 -13.00 -6.42 10.24
CA LEU A 275 -13.94 -5.32 10.05
C LEU A 275 -15.34 -5.66 10.56
N LEU A 276 -15.80 -6.90 10.39
CA LEU A 276 -17.09 -7.36 10.94
C LEU A 276 -17.05 -7.40 12.46
N ALA A 277 -15.98 -7.92 13.07
CA ALA A 277 -15.83 -7.92 14.53
C ALA A 277 -15.76 -6.49 15.10
N LEU A 278 -15.04 -5.59 14.40
CA LEU A 278 -14.95 -4.17 14.75
C LEU A 278 -16.33 -3.49 14.68
N LYS A 279 -17.08 -3.71 13.61
CA LYS A 279 -18.43 -3.16 13.39
C LYS A 279 -19.41 -3.63 14.45
N GLN A 280 -19.34 -4.89 14.88
CA GLN A 280 -20.15 -5.47 15.95
C GLN A 280 -19.83 -4.87 17.33
N GLY A 281 -18.73 -4.13 17.47
CA GLY A 281 -18.35 -3.49 18.73
C GLY A 281 -17.78 -4.45 19.75
N THR A 282 -17.14 -5.51 19.29
CA THR A 282 -16.42 -6.47 20.13
C THR A 282 -15.13 -5.89 20.70
N PHE A 283 -14.35 -6.70 21.43
CA PHE A 283 -13.00 -6.31 21.85
C PHE A 283 -11.97 -6.30 20.69
N TYR A 284 -12.37 -6.59 19.44
CA TYR A 284 -11.62 -6.17 18.26
C TYR A 284 -11.90 -4.68 18.02
N ARG A 285 -10.95 -3.79 18.38
CA ARG A 285 -11.24 -2.36 18.55
C ARG A 285 -10.66 -1.44 17.50
N ALA A 286 -9.70 -1.93 16.72
CA ALA A 286 -9.07 -1.14 15.68
C ALA A 286 -8.58 -2.00 14.51
N SER A 287 -8.65 -1.45 13.31
CA SER A 287 -7.95 -1.94 12.12
C SER A 287 -7.36 -0.76 11.36
N VAL A 288 -6.12 -0.87 10.91
CA VAL A 288 -5.55 0.10 9.99
C VAL A 288 -5.71 -0.44 8.58
N ALA A 289 -6.55 0.20 7.79
CA ALA A 289 -6.94 -0.30 6.47
C ALA A 289 -6.31 0.47 5.33
N LEU A 290 -6.10 -0.24 4.22
CA LEU A 290 -5.93 0.29 2.87
C LEU A 290 -7.19 -0.03 2.08
N SER A 291 -7.55 0.82 1.12
CA SER A 291 -8.65 0.55 0.20
C SER A 291 -8.22 -0.47 -0.86
N PRO A 292 -8.80 -1.68 -0.90
CA PRO A 292 -8.47 -2.66 -1.94
C PRO A 292 -8.77 -2.14 -3.35
N ARG A 293 -9.81 -1.30 -3.49
CA ARG A 293 -10.15 -0.64 -4.76
C ARG A 293 -9.06 0.32 -5.20
N ASP A 294 -8.55 1.18 -4.30
CA ASP A 294 -7.53 2.15 -4.66
C ASP A 294 -6.22 1.45 -5.03
N ILE A 295 -5.88 0.36 -4.33
CA ILE A 295 -4.74 -0.49 -4.69
C ILE A 295 -4.93 -1.09 -6.08
N ALA A 296 -6.09 -1.70 -6.34
CA ALA A 296 -6.39 -2.33 -7.63
C ALA A 296 -6.36 -1.32 -8.79
N GLU A 297 -6.92 -0.13 -8.58
CA GLU A 297 -6.88 0.97 -9.54
C GLU A 297 -5.43 1.44 -9.79
N ALA A 298 -4.62 1.59 -8.75
CA ALA A 298 -3.22 2.00 -8.89
C ALA A 298 -2.40 0.95 -9.65
N ILE A 299 -2.59 -0.35 -9.36
CA ILE A 299 -1.91 -1.46 -10.06
C ILE A 299 -2.14 -1.41 -11.57
N VAL A 300 -3.28 -0.92 -12.02
CA VAL A 300 -3.59 -0.80 -13.46
C VAL A 300 -3.20 0.57 -14.01
N ASN A 301 -3.54 1.65 -13.29
CA ASN A 301 -3.39 3.00 -13.80
C ASN A 301 -1.92 3.46 -13.84
N VAL A 302 -1.08 3.07 -12.86
CA VAL A 302 0.32 3.49 -12.81
C VAL A 302 1.11 2.97 -14.03
N PRO A 303 1.07 1.65 -14.39
CA PRO A 303 1.73 1.18 -15.60
C PRO A 303 1.19 1.83 -16.88
N LEU A 304 -0.13 2.10 -16.96
CA LEU A 304 -0.73 2.81 -18.09
C LEU A 304 -0.22 4.25 -18.21
N ALA A 305 -0.09 4.94 -17.08
CA ALA A 305 0.45 6.30 -17.04
C ALA A 305 1.93 6.35 -17.46
N VAL A 306 2.74 5.35 -17.02
CA VAL A 306 4.12 5.18 -17.52
C VAL A 306 4.15 4.99 -19.02
N ALA A 307 3.32 4.09 -19.55
CA ALA A 307 3.25 3.82 -21.00
C ALA A 307 2.81 5.04 -21.81
N ALA A 308 1.98 5.90 -21.24
CA ALA A 308 1.53 7.15 -21.82
C ALA A 308 2.56 8.29 -21.71
N GLY A 309 3.69 8.08 -21.00
CA GLY A 309 4.70 9.11 -20.76
C GLY A 309 4.27 10.18 -19.76
N THR A 310 3.32 9.87 -18.88
CA THR A 310 2.86 10.79 -17.81
C THR A 310 4.00 11.11 -16.84
N PRO A 311 4.28 12.38 -16.54
CA PRO A 311 5.28 12.75 -15.52
C PRO A 311 4.85 12.27 -14.12
N ASN A 312 5.80 11.72 -13.36
CA ASN A 312 5.59 11.27 -11.96
C ASN A 312 4.34 10.38 -11.78
N PRO A 313 4.26 9.25 -12.46
CA PRO A 313 3.06 8.41 -12.45
C PRO A 313 2.87 7.58 -11.19
N SER A 314 3.79 7.67 -10.21
CA SER A 314 3.72 6.95 -8.93
C SER A 314 2.46 7.29 -8.13
N ALA A 315 1.98 6.35 -7.33
CA ALA A 315 0.83 6.53 -6.44
C ALA A 315 1.25 6.36 -4.97
N ASP A 316 0.79 7.27 -4.11
CA ASP A 316 0.92 7.17 -2.65
C ASP A 316 -0.49 6.95 -2.06
N LEU A 317 -0.69 5.77 -1.46
CA LEU A 317 -1.99 5.32 -0.98
C LEU A 317 -2.11 5.60 0.52
N PRO A 318 -3.18 6.28 0.96
CA PRO A 318 -3.36 6.58 2.36
C PRO A 318 -3.71 5.32 3.17
N VAL A 319 -3.11 5.20 4.35
CA VAL A 319 -3.53 4.25 5.38
C VAL A 319 -4.51 4.91 6.34
N THR A 320 -5.58 4.23 6.71
CA THR A 320 -6.65 4.78 7.55
C THR A 320 -6.87 3.92 8.79
N LEU A 321 -6.76 4.53 9.97
CA LEU A 321 -7.20 3.89 11.21
C LEU A 321 -8.74 3.85 11.25
N LEU A 322 -9.29 2.67 11.47
CA LEU A 322 -10.72 2.43 11.63
C LEU A 322 -11.04 2.02 13.07
N LYS A 323 -12.08 2.62 13.61
CA LYS A 323 -12.73 2.28 14.89
C LYS A 323 -14.20 1.94 14.64
N LYS A 324 -14.90 1.35 15.59
CA LYS A 324 -16.32 0.96 15.41
C LYS A 324 -17.25 2.11 14.99
N THR A 325 -16.84 3.35 15.23
CA THR A 325 -17.61 4.56 14.85
C THR A 325 -17.52 4.87 13.37
N ASP A 326 -16.55 4.30 12.64
CA ASP A 326 -16.30 4.58 11.22
C ASP A 326 -17.15 3.68 10.30
N THR A 327 -18.43 3.50 10.64
CA THR A 327 -19.33 2.50 10.02
C THR A 327 -19.42 2.61 8.51
N ALA A 328 -19.50 3.82 7.96
CA ALA A 328 -19.60 4.03 6.52
C ALA A 328 -18.34 3.56 5.76
N LYS A 329 -17.15 3.83 6.31
CA LYS A 329 -15.88 3.35 5.73
C LYS A 329 -15.74 1.84 5.86
N ILE A 330 -16.13 1.28 7.01
CA ILE A 330 -16.11 -0.16 7.26
C ILE A 330 -17.03 -0.87 6.25
N ASP A 331 -18.24 -0.35 6.04
CA ASP A 331 -19.20 -0.93 5.10
C ASP A 331 -18.70 -0.87 3.66
N ASP A 332 -18.09 0.25 3.24
CA ASP A 332 -17.49 0.37 1.92
C ASP A 332 -16.35 -0.65 1.71
N LEU A 333 -15.45 -0.79 2.69
CA LEU A 333 -14.35 -1.76 2.61
C LEU A 333 -14.85 -3.21 2.58
N ILE A 334 -15.87 -3.56 3.40
CA ILE A 334 -16.49 -4.88 3.35
C ILE A 334 -17.09 -5.14 1.96
N ALA A 335 -17.79 -4.16 1.39
CA ALA A 335 -18.39 -4.29 0.06
C ALA A 335 -17.33 -4.43 -1.06
N GLN A 336 -16.15 -3.84 -0.90
CA GLN A 336 -15.05 -3.98 -1.84
C GLN A 336 -14.45 -5.40 -1.83
N GLY A 337 -14.44 -6.07 -0.69
CA GLY A 337 -13.84 -7.40 -0.52
C GLY A 337 -14.83 -8.56 -0.64
N SER A 338 -16.11 -8.29 -0.90
CA SER A 338 -17.21 -9.29 -1.00
C SER A 338 -17.41 -9.86 -2.40
#